data_3db872eb36563166324b2dd683d024fa
#
_entry.id   3db872eb36563166324b2dd683d024fa
#
_cell.length_a   1.000
_cell.length_b   1.000
_cell.length_c   1.000
_cell.angle_alpha   90.00
_cell.angle_beta   90.00
_cell.angle_gamma   90.00
#
_symmetry.space_group_name_H-M   'P 1'
#
loop_
_entity.id
_entity.type
_entity.pdbx_description
1 polymer ?
#
loop_
_entity_poly.entity_id
_entity_poly.type
_entity_poly.pdbx_seq_one_letter_code
_entity_poly.pdbx_strand_id
1 'polypeptide(L)'
;GWDELPAELSKDELAAAAGGEVVDAAPAAPQPVADVTGEIAFNSGAFGATLPPWSAAHAYTNLYGPKAAEKTVTATVAGNVRVTEVGKDYDTHHIVLDFGSMPFPVLEGQSIGIVPPGTDAQGRTHHARQYSIASPRNGERPGYNNLSLTVKRVLEDHQGQPVRGVGSNYLCDLKVGDKVQVVGPFGSS
;
A
#
# COMPACT_ATOMS: atom_id res chain seq x y z
N GLY A 1 5.74 -1.14 41.50
CA GLY A 1 4.95 -2.28 41.58
C GLY A 1 4.03 -2.38 40.40
N TRP A 2 4.24 -3.40 39.60
CA TRP A 2 3.39 -3.76 38.44
C TRP A 2 2.48 -4.92 38.84
N ASP A 3 2.20 -5.10 40.12
CA ASP A 3 1.78 -6.39 40.63
C ASP A 3 0.28 -6.59 40.79
N GLU A 4 -0.56 -5.73 40.26
CA GLU A 4 -2.00 -6.05 40.21
C GLU A 4 -2.63 -5.36 39.02
N LEU A 5 -2.59 -6.02 37.87
CA LEU A 5 -3.68 -5.81 36.91
C LEU A 5 -4.96 -6.33 37.58
N PRO A 6 -6.02 -5.52 37.64
CA PRO A 6 -7.29 -5.99 38.14
C PRO A 6 -7.73 -7.20 37.32
N ALA A 7 -8.35 -8.17 37.97
CA ALA A 7 -8.94 -9.33 37.32
C ALA A 7 -9.73 -8.88 36.09
N GLU A 8 -9.62 -9.62 35.01
CA GLU A 8 -10.31 -9.34 33.77
C GLU A 8 -11.77 -8.97 34.04
N LEU A 9 -12.09 -7.71 33.78
CA LEU A 9 -13.45 -7.23 33.85
C LEU A 9 -14.31 -8.03 32.88
N SER A 10 -15.49 -8.48 33.29
CA SER A 10 -16.43 -9.09 32.38
C SER A 10 -16.83 -8.08 31.29
N LYS A 11 -17.28 -8.57 30.13
CA LYS A 11 -17.75 -7.72 29.05
C LYS A 11 -18.76 -6.67 29.50
N ASP A 12 -19.60 -7.04 30.44
CA ASP A 12 -20.67 -6.18 30.97
C ASP A 12 -20.09 -5.09 31.88
N GLU A 13 -19.06 -5.39 32.63
CA GLU A 13 -18.34 -4.42 33.47
C GLU A 13 -17.55 -3.41 32.64
N LEU A 14 -16.93 -3.86 31.54
CA LEU A 14 -16.26 -2.98 30.61
C LEU A 14 -17.24 -2.03 29.92
N ALA A 15 -18.41 -2.50 29.53
CA ALA A 15 -19.43 -1.70 28.90
C ALA A 15 -20.04 -0.69 29.88
N ALA A 16 -20.26 -1.08 31.14
CA ALA A 16 -20.73 -0.18 32.18
C ALA A 16 -19.68 0.89 32.50
N ALA A 17 -18.41 0.56 32.52
CA ALA A 17 -17.32 1.50 32.74
C ALA A 17 -17.12 2.49 31.58
N ALA A 18 -17.45 2.10 30.36
CA ALA A 18 -17.35 2.94 29.16
C ALA A 18 -18.59 3.82 28.92
N GLY A 19 -19.67 3.61 29.68
CA GLY A 19 -20.92 4.39 29.52
C GLY A 19 -21.59 4.21 28.17
N GLY A 20 -21.30 3.11 27.47
CA GLY A 20 -21.79 2.82 26.13
C GLY A 20 -22.63 1.54 26.09
N GLU A 21 -23.52 1.50 25.12
CA GLU A 21 -24.31 0.32 24.80
C GLU A 21 -23.39 -0.83 24.34
N VAL A 22 -23.58 -2.02 24.87
CA VAL A 22 -22.83 -3.19 24.48
C VAL A 22 -23.18 -3.54 23.04
N VAL A 23 -22.28 -3.26 22.12
CA VAL A 23 -22.41 -3.77 20.76
C VAL A 23 -21.93 -5.22 20.80
N ASP A 24 -22.87 -6.14 20.72
CA ASP A 24 -22.68 -7.57 20.92
C ASP A 24 -21.99 -8.28 19.73
N ALA A 25 -21.00 -7.67 19.16
CA ALA A 25 -20.14 -8.35 18.20
C ALA A 25 -18.73 -7.79 18.31
N ALA A 26 -17.78 -8.67 18.61
CA ALA A 26 -16.40 -8.37 18.26
C ALA A 26 -16.40 -7.96 16.78
N PRO A 27 -15.88 -6.80 16.42
CA PRO A 27 -15.85 -6.42 15.02
C PRO A 27 -15.10 -7.50 14.25
N ALA A 28 -15.79 -8.15 13.34
CA ALA A 28 -15.15 -9.07 12.41
C ALA A 28 -14.08 -8.28 11.66
N ALA A 29 -12.90 -8.84 11.50
CA ALA A 29 -11.88 -8.26 10.64
C ALA A 29 -12.51 -7.97 9.26
N PRO A 30 -12.28 -6.79 8.69
CA PRO A 30 -12.85 -6.48 7.38
C PRO A 30 -12.41 -7.52 6.37
N GLN A 31 -13.38 -8.05 5.63
CA GLN A 31 -13.15 -9.04 4.59
C GLN A 31 -13.29 -8.35 3.23
N PRO A 32 -12.41 -8.62 2.29
CA PRO A 32 -12.61 -8.13 0.93
C PRO A 32 -13.82 -8.81 0.30
N VAL A 33 -14.69 -8.04 -0.26
CA VAL A 33 -15.85 -8.52 -1.00
C VAL A 33 -15.85 -7.91 -2.40
N ALA A 34 -16.21 -8.68 -3.39
CA ALA A 34 -16.43 -8.17 -4.74
C ALA A 34 -17.82 -7.53 -4.80
N ASP A 35 -17.89 -6.29 -5.23
CA ASP A 35 -19.15 -5.64 -5.50
C ASP A 35 -19.72 -6.01 -6.89
N VAL A 36 -20.87 -5.46 -7.22
CA VAL A 36 -21.54 -5.71 -8.52
C VAL A 36 -20.77 -5.15 -9.73
N THR A 37 -19.80 -4.27 -9.49
CA THR A 37 -18.93 -3.71 -10.54
C THR A 37 -17.62 -4.49 -10.67
N GLY A 38 -17.39 -5.44 -9.78
CA GLY A 38 -16.15 -6.21 -9.69
C GLY A 38 -15.00 -5.46 -9.01
N GLU A 39 -15.27 -4.34 -8.39
CA GLU A 39 -14.33 -3.69 -7.48
C GLU A 39 -14.24 -4.45 -6.16
N ILE A 40 -13.07 -4.45 -5.55
CA ILE A 40 -12.89 -5.06 -4.25
C ILE A 40 -13.12 -3.99 -3.18
N ALA A 41 -14.09 -4.23 -2.33
CA ALA A 41 -14.39 -3.38 -1.19
C ALA A 41 -14.19 -4.15 0.12
N PHE A 42 -13.93 -3.45 1.19
CA PHE A 42 -13.87 -4.03 2.52
C PHE A 42 -15.23 -3.92 3.21
N ASN A 43 -15.58 -4.97 3.93
CA ASN A 43 -16.67 -4.89 4.86
C ASN A 43 -16.36 -3.81 5.89
N SER A 44 -17.18 -2.79 5.97
CA SER A 44 -17.04 -1.68 6.89
C SER A 44 -17.40 -2.10 8.32
N GLY A 45 -16.64 -3.03 8.88
CA GLY A 45 -16.72 -3.33 10.31
C GLY A 45 -16.41 -2.07 11.16
N ALA A 46 -16.41 -2.24 12.48
CA ALA A 46 -16.30 -1.15 13.46
C ALA A 46 -15.14 -0.15 13.29
N PHE A 47 -14.26 -0.38 12.32
CA PHE A 47 -13.12 0.51 12.06
C PHE A 47 -13.26 1.39 10.83
N GLY A 48 -14.41 1.38 10.15
CA GLY A 48 -14.51 2.10 8.87
C GLY A 48 -13.35 1.72 7.95
N ALA A 49 -13.21 0.43 7.65
CA ALA A 49 -11.99 -0.24 7.21
C ALA A 49 -11.45 0.16 5.83
N THR A 50 -11.67 1.37 5.42
CA THR A 50 -11.11 1.95 4.19
C THR A 50 -9.85 2.76 4.42
N LEU A 51 -9.48 3.00 5.68
CA LEU A 51 -8.34 3.85 6.05
C LEU A 51 -7.43 3.15 7.07
N PRO A 52 -6.12 3.45 7.03
CA PRO A 52 -5.20 3.01 8.08
C PRO A 52 -5.58 3.62 9.46
N PRO A 53 -5.10 3.05 10.56
CA PRO A 53 -4.04 2.04 10.63
C PRO A 53 -4.52 0.63 10.31
N TRP A 54 -3.74 -0.08 9.50
CA TRP A 54 -4.00 -1.48 9.17
C TRP A 54 -3.47 -2.39 10.29
N SER A 55 -4.16 -3.47 10.57
CA SER A 55 -3.72 -4.51 11.50
C SER A 55 -3.23 -5.75 10.75
N ALA A 56 -2.64 -6.71 11.47
CA ALA A 56 -2.26 -7.99 10.88
C ALA A 56 -3.45 -8.74 10.25
N ALA A 57 -4.67 -8.50 10.72
CA ALA A 57 -5.88 -9.04 10.12
C ALA A 57 -6.16 -8.48 8.70
N HIS A 58 -5.51 -7.40 8.33
CA HIS A 58 -5.59 -6.80 6.99
C HIS A 58 -4.43 -7.22 6.07
N ALA A 59 -3.62 -8.19 6.48
CA ALA A 59 -2.45 -8.67 5.72
C ALA A 59 -2.86 -9.48 4.48
N TYR A 60 -3.61 -8.87 3.59
CA TYR A 60 -3.98 -9.50 2.32
C TYR A 60 -2.81 -9.50 1.36
N THR A 61 -2.72 -10.57 0.56
CA THR A 61 -1.78 -10.64 -0.56
C THR A 61 -2.54 -10.78 -1.86
N ASN A 62 -2.02 -10.21 -2.93
CA ASN A 62 -2.64 -10.20 -4.26
C ASN A 62 -4.08 -9.67 -4.25
N LEU A 63 -4.35 -8.64 -3.46
CA LEU A 63 -5.67 -8.01 -3.39
C LEU A 63 -6.04 -7.41 -4.75
N TYR A 64 -5.08 -6.83 -5.43
CA TYR A 64 -5.19 -6.32 -6.79
C TYR A 64 -4.16 -6.99 -7.68
N GLY A 65 -4.49 -7.22 -8.95
CA GLY A 65 -3.56 -7.74 -9.94
C GLY A 65 -3.68 -9.24 -10.19
N PRO A 66 -2.62 -9.92 -10.65
CA PRO A 66 -2.71 -11.11 -11.49
C PRO A 66 -3.57 -12.26 -10.97
N LYS A 67 -3.76 -12.35 -9.65
CA LYS A 67 -4.60 -13.40 -9.04
C LYS A 67 -5.95 -12.89 -8.55
N ALA A 68 -6.11 -11.60 -8.43
CA ALA A 68 -7.36 -10.97 -7.99
C ALA A 68 -8.06 -10.32 -9.20
N ALA A 69 -8.66 -11.14 -10.05
CA ALA A 69 -9.40 -10.71 -11.25
C ALA A 69 -8.61 -9.79 -12.21
N GLU A 70 -7.28 -9.87 -12.19
CA GLU A 70 -6.38 -9.12 -13.08
C GLU A 70 -6.58 -7.60 -13.07
N LYS A 71 -7.16 -7.07 -12.00
CA LYS A 71 -7.41 -5.63 -11.86
C LYS A 71 -6.27 -4.94 -11.15
N THR A 72 -5.87 -3.80 -11.70
CA THR A 72 -5.00 -2.85 -11.03
C THR A 72 -5.84 -1.87 -10.21
N VAL A 73 -5.22 -1.26 -9.21
CA VAL A 73 -5.75 -0.10 -8.52
C VAL A 73 -4.97 1.14 -8.95
N THR A 74 -5.65 2.26 -9.06
CA THR A 74 -5.02 3.53 -9.43
C THR A 74 -4.64 4.31 -8.17
N ALA A 75 -3.35 4.61 -8.03
CA ALA A 75 -2.85 5.53 -7.03
C ALA A 75 -2.53 6.89 -7.64
N THR A 76 -2.57 7.93 -6.83
CA THR A 76 -2.14 9.27 -7.21
C THR A 76 -0.81 9.59 -6.53
N VAL A 77 0.14 10.14 -7.27
CA VAL A 77 1.40 10.60 -6.69
C VAL A 77 1.12 11.80 -5.78
N ALA A 78 1.35 11.63 -4.49
CA ALA A 78 1.22 12.68 -3.49
C ALA A 78 2.56 13.38 -3.19
N GLY A 79 3.67 12.75 -3.52
CA GLY A 79 5.01 13.31 -3.37
C GLY A 79 6.03 12.54 -4.20
N ASN A 80 7.02 13.24 -4.71
CA ASN A 80 8.19 12.67 -5.37
C ASN A 80 9.38 13.59 -5.12
N VAL A 81 10.31 13.14 -4.31
CA VAL A 81 11.47 13.93 -3.89
C VAL A 81 12.74 13.15 -4.16
N ARG A 82 13.67 13.78 -4.88
CA ARG A 82 15.01 13.25 -5.00
C ARG A 82 15.71 13.34 -3.64
N VAL A 83 16.23 12.21 -3.15
CA VAL A 83 16.92 12.11 -1.86
C VAL A 83 18.44 12.06 -1.97
N THR A 84 18.95 11.94 -3.19
CA THR A 84 20.39 11.99 -3.49
C THR A 84 20.79 13.35 -4.05
N GLU A 85 22.04 13.74 -3.83
CA GLU A 85 22.57 14.99 -4.38
C GLU A 85 22.62 14.97 -5.91
N VAL A 86 22.32 16.11 -6.51
CA VAL A 86 22.47 16.33 -7.95
C VAL A 86 23.96 16.26 -8.32
N GLY A 87 24.28 15.58 -9.41
CA GLY A 87 25.65 15.40 -9.89
C GLY A 87 26.39 14.20 -9.33
N LYS A 88 25.71 13.36 -8.53
CA LYS A 88 26.23 12.04 -8.12
C LYS A 88 25.83 10.98 -9.16
N ASP A 89 26.55 9.84 -9.14
CA ASP A 89 26.39 8.75 -10.09
C ASP A 89 25.07 7.98 -9.92
N TYR A 90 24.29 8.32 -8.90
CA TYR A 90 23.00 7.68 -8.63
C TYR A 90 21.92 8.72 -8.30
N ASP A 91 20.72 8.38 -8.72
CA ASP A 91 19.53 9.18 -8.56
C ASP A 91 18.45 8.34 -7.87
N THR A 92 18.17 8.65 -6.61
CA THR A 92 17.20 7.93 -5.79
C THR A 92 16.07 8.88 -5.38
N HIS A 93 14.85 8.43 -5.52
CA HIS A 93 13.65 9.19 -5.20
C HIS A 93 12.85 8.52 -4.10
N HIS A 94 12.28 9.35 -3.24
CA HIS A 94 11.24 8.97 -2.29
C HIS A 94 9.89 9.38 -2.87
N ILE A 95 8.99 8.41 -3.05
CA ILE A 95 7.74 8.60 -3.77
C ILE A 95 6.59 8.17 -2.87
N VAL A 96 5.63 9.06 -2.67
CA VAL A 96 4.41 8.80 -1.88
C VAL A 96 3.24 8.60 -2.83
N LEU A 97 2.55 7.48 -2.65
CA LEU A 97 1.36 7.11 -3.42
C LEU A 97 0.13 7.15 -2.51
N ASP A 98 -0.92 7.82 -2.96
CA ASP A 98 -2.20 7.93 -2.28
C ASP A 98 -3.26 7.13 -3.05
N PHE A 99 -3.96 6.24 -2.35
CA PHE A 99 -4.99 5.38 -2.94
C PHE A 99 -6.41 5.96 -2.80
N GLY A 100 -6.54 7.11 -2.17
CA GLY A 100 -7.85 7.75 -1.97
C GLY A 100 -8.80 6.87 -1.16
N SER A 101 -9.97 6.63 -1.70
CA SER A 101 -11.01 5.79 -1.08
C SER A 101 -10.84 4.29 -1.35
N MET A 102 -9.91 3.90 -2.22
CA MET A 102 -9.65 2.49 -2.51
C MET A 102 -8.79 1.86 -1.42
N PRO A 103 -9.29 0.86 -0.69
CA PRO A 103 -8.52 0.21 0.36
C PRO A 103 -7.28 -0.47 -0.21
N PHE A 104 -6.12 -0.17 0.36
CA PHE A 104 -4.87 -0.82 0.03
C PHE A 104 -4.09 -1.15 1.30
N PRO A 105 -4.59 -2.12 2.11
CA PRO A 105 -3.93 -2.49 3.35
C PRO A 105 -2.57 -3.10 3.09
N VAL A 106 -1.56 -2.56 3.74
CA VAL A 106 -0.19 -3.05 3.68
C VAL A 106 0.39 -3.15 5.08
N LEU A 107 1.34 -4.04 5.22
CA LEU A 107 2.14 -4.18 6.42
C LEU A 107 3.62 -4.01 6.07
N GLU A 108 4.42 -3.72 7.06
CA GLU A 108 5.87 -3.62 6.93
C GLU A 108 6.44 -4.93 6.34
N GLY A 109 7.39 -4.81 5.45
CA GLY A 109 8.04 -5.94 4.78
C GLY A 109 7.34 -6.43 3.51
N GLN A 110 6.15 -5.94 3.20
CA GLN A 110 5.49 -6.24 1.93
C GLN A 110 6.04 -5.40 0.77
N SER A 111 5.72 -5.83 -0.44
CA SER A 111 6.03 -5.11 -1.68
C SER A 111 4.77 -4.88 -2.52
N ILE A 112 4.85 -3.93 -3.43
CA ILE A 112 3.82 -3.67 -4.42
C ILE A 112 4.38 -3.80 -5.82
N GLY A 113 3.51 -4.04 -6.79
CA GLY A 113 3.86 -3.99 -8.20
C GLY A 113 3.40 -2.70 -8.85
N ILE A 114 4.27 -2.10 -9.64
CA ILE A 114 3.94 -0.93 -10.45
C ILE A 114 3.89 -1.37 -11.92
N VAL A 115 2.80 -1.04 -12.59
CA VAL A 115 2.62 -1.33 -14.01
C VAL A 115 2.93 -0.07 -14.82
N PRO A 116 4.09 0.01 -15.48
CA PRO A 116 4.40 1.14 -16.35
C PRO A 116 3.41 1.22 -17.52
N PRO A 117 3.01 2.41 -17.94
CA PRO A 117 2.12 2.58 -19.09
C PRO A 117 2.82 2.24 -20.40
N GLY A 118 2.03 2.01 -21.44
CA GLY A 118 2.53 1.74 -22.77
C GLY A 118 2.86 0.26 -23.01
N THR A 119 3.61 0.03 -24.05
CA THR A 119 3.96 -1.32 -24.54
C THR A 119 5.47 -1.46 -24.74
N ASP A 120 5.93 -2.69 -24.69
CA ASP A 120 7.32 -3.04 -25.04
C ASP A 120 7.54 -2.97 -26.57
N ALA A 121 8.77 -3.26 -27.01
CA ALA A 121 9.15 -3.27 -28.42
C ALA A 121 8.36 -4.31 -29.26
N GLN A 122 7.74 -5.29 -28.61
CA GLN A 122 6.91 -6.30 -29.24
C GLN A 122 5.41 -5.97 -29.19
N GLY A 123 5.03 -4.78 -28.71
CA GLY A 123 3.65 -4.34 -28.60
C GLY A 123 2.87 -4.95 -27.43
N ARG A 124 3.54 -5.60 -26.48
CA ARG A 124 2.94 -6.19 -25.30
C ARG A 124 2.91 -5.16 -24.16
N THR A 125 1.86 -5.16 -23.38
CA THR A 125 1.78 -4.33 -22.15
C THR A 125 2.94 -4.68 -21.20
N HIS A 126 3.49 -3.66 -20.56
CA HIS A 126 4.53 -3.87 -19.56
C HIS A 126 4.00 -4.69 -18.39
N HIS A 127 4.78 -5.65 -17.94
CA HIS A 127 4.48 -6.36 -16.70
C HIS A 127 4.83 -5.52 -15.47
N ALA A 128 4.21 -5.84 -14.35
CA ALA A 128 4.47 -5.16 -13.09
C ALA A 128 5.93 -5.35 -12.64
N ARG A 129 6.51 -4.28 -12.10
CA ARG A 129 7.80 -4.31 -11.41
C ARG A 129 7.56 -4.21 -9.92
N GLN A 130 8.19 -5.07 -9.13
CA GLN A 130 8.03 -5.07 -7.68
C GLN A 130 8.95 -4.06 -7.00
N TYR A 131 8.41 -3.38 -6.00
CA TYR A 131 9.12 -2.45 -5.13
C TYR A 131 8.73 -2.71 -3.68
N SER A 132 9.73 -2.72 -2.80
CA SER A 132 9.48 -2.83 -1.37
C SER A 132 8.84 -1.56 -0.83
N ILE A 133 7.87 -1.71 0.06
CA ILE A 133 7.24 -0.59 0.75
C ILE A 133 8.23 -0.02 1.76
N ALA A 134 8.43 1.30 1.72
CA ALA A 134 9.37 2.03 2.55
C ALA A 134 8.70 2.69 3.77
N SER A 135 7.40 2.89 3.75
CA SER A 135 6.64 3.48 4.84
C SER A 135 6.16 2.42 5.85
N PRO A 136 5.83 2.83 7.08
CA PRO A 136 5.06 1.99 7.99
C PRO A 136 3.65 1.75 7.44
N ARG A 137 2.92 0.82 8.08
CA ARG A 137 1.55 0.46 7.66
C ARG A 137 0.55 1.62 7.66
N ASN A 138 0.81 2.66 8.42
CA ASN A 138 -0.02 3.86 8.47
C ASN A 138 0.31 4.88 7.36
N GLY A 139 1.30 4.57 6.52
CA GLY A 139 1.80 5.50 5.51
C GLY A 139 2.60 6.65 6.12
N GLU A 140 2.88 7.66 5.32
CA GLU A 140 3.59 8.87 5.73
C GLU A 140 2.65 10.02 6.12
N ARG A 141 1.41 9.95 5.68
CA ARG A 141 0.37 10.94 6.02
C ARG A 141 -0.71 10.24 6.85
N PRO A 142 -0.70 10.42 8.19
CA PRO A 142 -1.72 9.86 9.05
C PRO A 142 -3.14 10.29 8.64
N GLY A 143 -4.09 9.37 8.67
CA GLY A 143 -5.48 9.63 8.27
C GLY A 143 -5.74 9.52 6.76
N TYR A 144 -4.71 9.25 5.96
CA TYR A 144 -4.84 9.03 4.52
C TYR A 144 -4.38 7.61 4.15
N ASN A 145 -4.97 7.06 3.11
CA ASN A 145 -4.61 5.74 2.57
C ASN A 145 -3.42 5.88 1.62
N ASN A 146 -2.21 5.82 2.17
CA ASN A 146 -0.98 6.06 1.41
C ASN A 146 0.15 5.13 1.84
N LEU A 147 1.11 5.00 0.96
CA LEU A 147 2.39 4.34 1.24
C LEU A 147 3.52 5.05 0.48
N SER A 148 4.75 4.73 0.81
CA SER A 148 5.90 5.25 0.09
C SER A 148 6.82 4.17 -0.43
N LEU A 149 7.56 4.53 -1.46
CA LEU A 149 8.62 3.75 -2.08
C LEU A 149 9.90 4.56 -2.08
N THR A 150 11.03 3.88 -1.99
CA THR A 150 12.34 4.46 -2.27
C THR A 150 12.91 3.77 -3.51
N VAL A 151 13.07 4.52 -4.59
CA VAL A 151 13.39 3.98 -5.91
C VAL A 151 14.68 4.60 -6.44
N LYS A 152 15.65 3.75 -6.71
CA LYS A 152 16.88 4.14 -7.42
C LYS A 152 16.64 4.03 -8.92
N ARG A 153 16.93 5.11 -9.65
CA ARG A 153 16.88 5.13 -11.11
C ARG A 153 17.94 4.21 -11.70
N VAL A 154 17.53 3.29 -12.54
CA VAL A 154 18.46 2.38 -13.22
C VAL A 154 18.92 3.03 -14.53
N LEU A 155 20.20 3.34 -14.61
CA LEU A 155 20.85 3.98 -15.76
C LEU A 155 21.88 3.08 -16.43
N GLU A 156 22.30 2.01 -15.76
CA GLU A 156 23.28 1.04 -16.24
C GLU A 156 22.83 -0.38 -15.92
N ASP A 157 23.22 -1.31 -16.78
CA ASP A 157 23.03 -2.74 -16.53
C ASP A 157 24.11 -3.32 -15.60
N HIS A 158 24.05 -4.62 -15.36
CA HIS A 158 25.03 -5.33 -14.53
C HIS A 158 26.45 -5.35 -15.11
N GLN A 159 26.62 -4.93 -16.36
CA GLN A 159 27.91 -4.87 -17.06
C GLN A 159 28.41 -3.42 -17.19
N GLY A 160 27.72 -2.46 -16.58
CA GLY A 160 28.05 -1.04 -16.68
C GLY A 160 27.67 -0.41 -18.02
N GLN A 161 26.85 -1.07 -18.84
CA GLN A 161 26.40 -0.51 -20.09
C GLN A 161 25.20 0.42 -19.84
N PRO A 162 25.14 1.58 -20.55
CA PRO A 162 24.00 2.47 -20.42
C PRO A 162 22.70 1.78 -20.79
N VAL A 163 21.74 1.81 -19.84
CA VAL A 163 20.41 1.26 -20.03
C VAL A 163 19.39 2.14 -19.28
N ARG A 164 18.22 2.25 -19.84
CA ARG A 164 17.12 2.96 -19.18
C ARG A 164 16.11 1.95 -18.62
N GLY A 165 16.19 1.70 -17.32
CA GLY A 165 15.23 0.85 -16.64
C GLY A 165 13.81 1.42 -16.75
N VAL A 166 12.88 0.65 -17.35
CA VAL A 166 11.52 1.13 -17.66
C VAL A 166 10.77 1.55 -16.39
N GLY A 167 10.72 0.67 -15.40
CA GLY A 167 9.95 0.92 -14.17
C GLY A 167 10.55 2.02 -13.32
N SER A 168 11.85 1.99 -13.06
CA SER A 168 12.51 2.96 -12.18
C SER A 168 12.53 4.37 -12.78
N ASN A 169 12.76 4.49 -14.08
CA ASN A 169 12.71 5.79 -14.74
C ASN A 169 11.29 6.34 -14.79
N TYR A 170 10.31 5.50 -15.07
CA TYR A 170 8.91 5.89 -15.01
C TYR A 170 8.55 6.47 -13.63
N LEU A 171 8.86 5.75 -12.55
CA LEU A 171 8.58 6.19 -11.19
C LEU A 171 9.31 7.48 -10.81
N CYS A 172 10.59 7.58 -11.11
CA CYS A 172 11.38 8.77 -10.80
C CYS A 172 10.96 10.01 -11.59
N ASP A 173 10.36 9.84 -12.75
CA ASP A 173 9.88 10.94 -13.60
C ASP A 173 8.45 11.39 -13.26
N LEU A 174 7.75 10.70 -12.37
CA LEU A 174 6.40 11.06 -11.97
C LEU A 174 6.35 12.41 -11.24
N LYS A 175 5.27 13.14 -11.48
CA LYS A 175 4.96 14.40 -10.79
C LYS A 175 3.77 14.24 -9.87
N VAL A 176 3.69 15.07 -8.85
CA VAL A 176 2.51 15.15 -7.96
C VAL A 176 1.25 15.33 -8.80
N GLY A 177 0.26 14.50 -8.54
CA GLY A 177 -0.99 14.44 -9.28
C GLY A 177 -1.05 13.40 -10.40
N ASP A 178 0.09 12.83 -10.81
CA ASP A 178 0.11 11.75 -11.79
C ASP A 178 -0.55 10.48 -11.25
N LYS A 179 -1.14 9.70 -12.14
CA LYS A 179 -1.80 8.44 -11.83
C LYS A 179 -0.88 7.24 -12.12
N VAL A 180 -0.91 6.26 -11.23
CA VAL A 180 -0.06 5.08 -11.28
C VAL A 180 -0.92 3.84 -11.11
N GLN A 181 -0.70 2.83 -11.96
CA GLN A 181 -1.36 1.53 -11.83
C GLN A 181 -0.55 0.63 -10.91
N VAL A 182 -1.21 0.10 -9.89
CA VAL A 182 -0.59 -0.66 -8.81
C VAL A 182 -1.28 -2.01 -8.67
N VAL A 183 -0.49 -3.04 -8.38
CA VAL A 183 -0.95 -4.39 -8.05
C VAL A 183 -0.31 -4.85 -6.74
N GLY A 184 -0.89 -5.82 -6.11
CA GLY A 184 -0.42 -6.36 -4.83
C GLY A 184 -1.46 -6.16 -3.73
N PRO A 185 -1.01 -6.02 -2.48
CA PRO A 185 0.38 -6.19 -2.01
C PRO A 185 0.89 -7.62 -2.11
N PHE A 186 2.20 -7.80 -2.04
CA PHE A 186 2.87 -9.10 -2.13
C PHE A 186 3.73 -9.36 -0.89
N GLY A 187 3.90 -10.63 -0.57
CA GLY A 187 4.73 -11.09 0.52
C GLY A 187 3.96 -11.25 1.83
N SER A 188 4.55 -12.01 2.74
CA SER A 188 4.12 -12.13 4.13
C SER A 188 4.89 -11.12 4.99
N SER A 189 4.23 -10.48 5.91
CA SER A 189 4.89 -9.60 6.91
C SER A 189 5.37 -10.42 8.10
#